data_ad0c0714602f02aa4732aa0cc2aed2da
#
_entry.id   ad0c0714602f02aa4732aa0cc2aed2da
#
_cell.length_a   1.000
_cell.length_b   1.000
_cell.length_c   1.000
_cell.angle_alpha   90.00
_cell.angle_beta   90.00
_cell.angle_gamma   90.00
#
_symmetry.space_group_name_H-M   'P 1'
#
loop_
_entity.id
_entity.type
_entity.pdbx_description
1 polymer ?
#
loop_
_entity_poly.entity_id
_entity_poly.type
_entity_poly.pdbx_seq_one_letter_code
_entity_poly.pdbx_strand_id
1 'polypeptide(L)'
;MHWPNELNLDDMACRLCILDVGTFRQASIAITNAIFDIIASDNEYNTIAALREEFSTVLATNGNNWTRLAISQMIKADSIFRETLRINAFANRSVFKQVIVDSLRTEDGILLPKGGLLSVLASPVHSNGDLFKDLEKFDPCRFSRIREDKTLNAKEKANLTAVSTGPQFLLLDMGKTFIQDGSSSNLSSR
;
A
#
# COMPACT_ATOMS: atom_id res chain seq x y z
N MET A 1 -9.93 -23.04 13.38
CA MET A 1 -10.08 -23.61 12.03
C MET A 1 -8.96 -24.63 11.87
N HIS A 2 -9.29 -25.91 11.86
CA HIS A 2 -8.29 -26.98 11.71
C HIS A 2 -8.05 -27.20 10.22
N TRP A 3 -6.81 -27.07 9.77
CA TRP A 3 -6.40 -27.31 8.38
C TRP A 3 -5.90 -28.76 8.28
N PRO A 4 -6.66 -29.69 7.73
CA PRO A 4 -6.33 -31.12 7.77
C PRO A 4 -5.06 -31.52 7.01
N ASN A 5 -4.50 -30.63 6.18
CA ASN A 5 -3.39 -30.94 5.26
C ASN A 5 -2.16 -30.03 5.43
N GLU A 6 -1.96 -29.46 6.62
CA GLU A 6 -0.83 -28.54 6.87
C GLU A 6 0.56 -29.16 6.66
N LEU A 7 0.64 -30.49 6.60
CA LEU A 7 1.89 -31.24 6.43
C LEU A 7 2.06 -31.85 5.04
N ASN A 8 1.19 -31.53 4.06
CA ASN A 8 1.34 -32.01 2.71
C ASN A 8 2.41 -31.17 1.97
N LEU A 9 3.53 -31.80 1.60
CA LEU A 9 4.64 -31.14 0.91
C LEU A 9 4.22 -30.51 -0.42
N ASP A 10 3.33 -31.15 -1.17
CA ASP A 10 2.84 -30.62 -2.45
C ASP A 10 2.02 -29.34 -2.24
N ASP A 11 1.18 -29.30 -1.22
CA ASP A 11 0.40 -28.10 -0.88
C ASP A 11 1.30 -26.95 -0.40
N MET A 12 2.32 -27.27 0.42
CA MET A 12 3.32 -26.29 0.84
C MET A 12 4.14 -25.75 -0.35
N ALA A 13 4.56 -26.62 -1.27
CA ALA A 13 5.28 -26.23 -2.47
C ALA A 13 4.41 -25.34 -3.36
N CYS A 14 3.16 -25.69 -3.60
CA CYS A 14 2.19 -24.85 -4.34
C CYS A 14 2.03 -23.47 -3.71
N ARG A 15 1.88 -23.38 -2.40
CA ARG A 15 1.77 -22.09 -1.68
C ARG A 15 3.03 -21.26 -1.82
N LEU A 16 4.21 -21.85 -1.71
CA LEU A 16 5.48 -21.17 -1.92
C LEU A 16 5.60 -20.65 -3.35
N CYS A 17 5.30 -21.47 -4.35
CA CYS A 17 5.31 -21.05 -5.75
C CYS A 17 4.36 -19.87 -6.01
N ILE A 18 3.16 -19.88 -5.45
CA ILE A 18 2.21 -18.78 -5.58
C ILE A 18 2.75 -17.51 -4.93
N LEU A 19 3.35 -17.60 -3.75
CA LEU A 19 3.97 -16.48 -3.06
C LEU A 19 5.15 -15.92 -3.85
N ASP A 20 6.03 -16.77 -4.36
CA ASP A 20 7.19 -16.36 -5.13
C ASP A 20 6.79 -15.64 -6.42
N VAL A 21 5.90 -16.24 -7.22
CA VAL A 21 5.39 -15.61 -8.46
C VAL A 21 4.71 -14.27 -8.15
N GLY A 22 3.89 -14.21 -7.11
CA GLY A 22 3.24 -12.99 -6.67
C GLY A 22 4.25 -11.91 -6.28
N THR A 23 5.21 -12.27 -5.44
CA THR A 23 6.21 -11.32 -4.90
C THR A 23 7.13 -10.79 -5.99
N PHE A 24 7.75 -11.68 -6.78
CA PHE A 24 8.69 -11.28 -7.83
C PHE A 24 8.03 -10.43 -8.90
N ARG A 25 6.87 -10.83 -9.38
CA ARG A 25 6.16 -10.08 -10.42
C ARG A 25 5.75 -8.70 -9.94
N GLN A 26 5.18 -8.60 -8.76
CA GLN A 26 4.70 -7.32 -8.22
C GLN A 26 5.86 -6.37 -7.90
N ALA A 27 6.92 -6.87 -7.28
CA ALA A 27 8.11 -6.08 -7.00
C ALA A 27 8.77 -5.58 -8.29
N SER A 28 8.90 -6.43 -9.31
CA SER A 28 9.51 -6.04 -10.59
C SER A 28 8.71 -4.94 -11.28
N ILE A 29 7.38 -5.05 -11.33
CA ILE A 29 6.51 -4.02 -11.91
C ILE A 29 6.62 -2.71 -11.12
N ALA A 30 6.56 -2.77 -9.80
CA ALA A 30 6.63 -1.60 -8.94
C ALA A 30 7.97 -0.86 -9.07
N ILE A 31 9.10 -1.60 -9.08
CA ILE A 31 10.43 -1.03 -9.25
C ILE A 31 10.60 -0.42 -10.64
N THR A 32 10.13 -1.10 -11.68
CA THR A 32 10.21 -0.61 -13.06
C THR A 32 9.44 0.69 -13.20
N ASN A 33 8.20 0.76 -12.71
CA ASN A 33 7.41 1.97 -12.72
C ASN A 33 8.08 3.10 -11.91
N ALA A 34 8.63 2.78 -10.73
CA ALA A 34 9.33 3.78 -9.92
C ALA A 34 10.54 4.39 -10.67
N ILE A 35 11.29 3.58 -11.41
CA ILE A 35 12.42 4.08 -12.22
C ILE A 35 11.90 5.03 -13.32
N PHE A 36 10.84 4.66 -14.03
CA PHE A 36 10.25 5.53 -15.04
C PHE A 36 9.70 6.83 -14.46
N ASP A 37 9.01 6.76 -13.34
CA ASP A 37 8.45 7.92 -12.65
C ASP A 37 9.55 8.87 -12.14
N ILE A 38 10.66 8.33 -11.62
CA ILE A 38 11.83 9.11 -11.20
C ILE A 38 12.43 9.86 -12.39
N ILE A 39 12.64 9.18 -13.51
CA ILE A 39 13.21 9.80 -14.72
C ILE A 39 12.25 10.83 -15.29
N ALA A 40 10.97 10.53 -15.38
CA ALA A 40 9.97 11.43 -15.94
C ALA A 40 9.78 12.70 -15.11
N SER A 41 9.89 12.59 -13.78
CA SER A 41 9.72 13.71 -12.85
C SER A 41 10.98 14.58 -12.68
N ASP A 42 12.15 14.14 -13.17
CA ASP A 42 13.43 14.80 -12.89
C ASP A 42 13.50 16.23 -13.43
N ASN A 43 12.97 16.48 -14.63
CA ASN A 43 12.97 17.82 -15.25
C ASN A 43 12.19 18.86 -14.44
N GLU A 44 11.14 18.46 -13.73
CA GLU A 44 10.29 19.39 -12.98
C GLU A 44 10.71 19.49 -11.51
N TYR A 45 11.06 18.36 -10.90
CA TYR A 45 11.27 18.26 -9.45
C TYR A 45 12.73 18.06 -9.05
N ASN A 46 13.63 17.89 -10.03
CA ASN A 46 15.05 17.55 -9.77
C ASN A 46 15.17 16.30 -8.88
N THR A 47 14.36 15.30 -9.19
CA THR A 47 14.11 14.12 -8.36
C THR A 47 15.37 13.30 -8.13
N ILE A 48 16.20 13.11 -9.16
CA ILE A 48 17.44 12.34 -9.08
C ILE A 48 18.44 12.99 -8.13
N ALA A 49 18.62 14.31 -8.23
CA ALA A 49 19.53 15.03 -7.34
C ALA A 49 19.03 15.02 -5.89
N ALA A 50 17.71 15.21 -5.68
CA ALA A 50 17.09 15.14 -4.36
C ALA A 50 17.26 13.75 -3.69
N LEU A 51 17.15 12.66 -4.46
CA LEU A 51 17.39 11.31 -3.97
C LEU A 51 18.86 11.06 -3.63
N ARG A 52 19.79 11.52 -4.48
CA ARG A 52 21.23 11.40 -4.23
C ARG A 52 21.66 12.13 -2.96
N GLU A 53 21.12 13.34 -2.75
CA GLU A 53 21.36 14.11 -1.54
C GLU A 53 20.83 13.37 -0.28
N GLU A 54 19.59 12.87 -0.34
CA GLU A 54 19.01 12.12 0.76
C GLU A 54 19.84 10.88 1.09
N PHE A 55 20.20 10.07 0.09
CA PHE A 55 20.98 8.85 0.29
C PHE A 55 22.37 9.13 0.86
N SER A 56 23.08 10.14 0.33
CA SER A 56 24.40 10.51 0.84
C SER A 56 24.32 10.99 2.29
N THR A 57 23.34 11.82 2.62
CA THR A 57 23.15 12.36 3.97
C THR A 57 22.78 11.24 4.97
N VAL A 58 21.81 10.41 4.62
CA VAL A 58 21.36 9.33 5.48
C VAL A 58 22.46 8.28 5.68
N LEU A 59 23.19 7.91 4.64
CA LEU A 59 24.30 6.95 4.78
C LEU A 59 25.44 7.51 5.61
N ALA A 60 25.83 8.78 5.39
CA ALA A 60 26.87 9.41 6.19
C ALA A 60 26.54 9.45 7.69
N THR A 61 25.28 9.72 8.05
CA THR A 61 24.83 9.74 9.44
C THR A 61 24.71 8.33 10.07
N ASN A 62 24.63 7.28 9.25
CA ASN A 62 24.52 5.89 9.69
C ASN A 62 25.82 5.07 9.46
N GLY A 63 26.97 5.75 9.41
CA GLY A 63 28.28 5.10 9.26
C GLY A 63 28.48 4.39 7.91
N ASN A 64 27.85 4.89 6.84
CA ASN A 64 27.83 4.32 5.49
C ASN A 64 27.29 2.88 5.40
N ASN A 65 26.43 2.50 6.34
CA ASN A 65 25.81 1.18 6.37
C ASN A 65 24.34 1.22 5.98
N TRP A 66 23.92 0.29 5.13
CA TRP A 66 22.54 0.03 4.79
C TRP A 66 21.84 -0.74 5.91
N THR A 67 21.42 -0.03 6.93
CA THR A 67 20.66 -0.60 8.03
C THR A 67 19.16 -0.36 7.85
N ARG A 68 18.33 -1.12 8.54
CA ARG A 68 16.89 -0.88 8.57
C ARG A 68 16.56 0.54 9.06
N LEU A 69 17.35 1.06 10.01
CA LEU A 69 17.21 2.42 10.51
C LEU A 69 17.52 3.43 9.42
N ALA A 70 18.64 3.28 8.70
CA ALA A 70 18.97 4.15 7.58
C ALA A 70 17.87 4.19 6.52
N ILE A 71 17.38 3.03 6.10
CA ILE A 71 16.28 2.93 5.12
C ILE A 71 15.01 3.65 5.63
N SER A 72 14.67 3.54 6.90
CA SER A 72 13.49 4.20 7.47
C SER A 72 13.57 5.72 7.51
N GLN A 73 14.77 6.29 7.39
CA GLN A 73 15.03 7.73 7.33
C GLN A 73 14.96 8.31 5.90
N MET A 74 14.85 7.46 4.88
CA MET A 74 14.77 7.87 3.48
C MET A 74 13.33 8.27 3.12
N ILE A 75 12.92 9.45 3.57
CA ILE A 75 11.54 9.93 3.47
C ILE A 75 11.15 10.27 2.04
N LYS A 76 12.05 10.85 1.24
CA LYS A 76 11.79 11.22 -0.15
C LYS A 76 11.67 9.96 -1.03
N ALA A 77 12.60 9.01 -0.87
CA ALA A 77 12.55 7.74 -1.59
C ALA A 77 11.26 6.96 -1.28
N ASP A 78 10.86 6.90 -0.02
CA ASP A 78 9.63 6.26 0.42
C ASP A 78 8.38 6.98 -0.15
N SER A 79 8.38 8.33 -0.21
CA SER A 79 7.31 9.13 -0.80
C SER A 79 7.15 8.86 -2.30
N ILE A 80 8.26 8.82 -3.04
CA ILE A 80 8.28 8.52 -4.47
C ILE A 80 7.68 7.13 -4.70
N PHE A 81 8.15 6.13 -3.97
CA PHE A 81 7.66 4.77 -4.13
C PHE A 81 6.16 4.65 -3.81
N ARG A 82 5.68 5.33 -2.77
CA ARG A 82 4.26 5.39 -2.45
C ARG A 82 3.44 6.05 -3.55
N GLU A 83 3.92 7.15 -4.15
CA GLU A 83 3.23 7.83 -5.23
C GLU A 83 3.21 6.98 -6.51
N THR A 84 4.32 6.30 -6.83
CA THR A 84 4.36 5.30 -7.91
C THR A 84 3.28 4.24 -7.71
N LEU A 85 3.18 3.68 -6.51
CA LEU A 85 2.18 2.68 -6.20
C LEU A 85 0.74 3.21 -6.26
N ARG A 86 0.52 4.49 -5.95
CA ARG A 86 -0.78 5.14 -6.07
C ARG A 86 -1.23 5.25 -7.53
N ILE A 87 -0.36 5.77 -8.39
CA ILE A 87 -0.67 6.02 -9.81
C ILE A 87 -0.66 4.71 -10.60
N ASN A 88 0.36 3.88 -10.39
CA ASN A 88 0.57 2.65 -11.13
C ASN A 88 0.07 1.42 -10.35
N ALA A 89 -1.10 1.52 -9.73
CA ALA A 89 -1.69 0.41 -9.01
C ALA A 89 -1.85 -0.80 -9.93
N PHE A 90 -1.08 -1.86 -9.69
CA PHE A 90 -1.12 -3.08 -10.51
C PHE A 90 -2.41 -3.90 -10.31
N ALA A 91 -3.18 -3.60 -9.27
CA ALA A 91 -4.44 -4.27 -8.98
C ALA A 91 -5.57 -3.25 -8.81
N ASN A 92 -6.49 -3.20 -9.77
CA ASN A 92 -7.72 -2.41 -9.64
C ASN A 92 -8.64 -2.95 -8.54
N ARG A 93 -8.46 -4.20 -8.16
CA ARG A 93 -9.24 -4.88 -7.13
C ARG A 93 -8.30 -5.41 -6.06
N SER A 94 -8.58 -5.06 -4.83
CA SER A 94 -7.88 -5.57 -3.65
C SER A 94 -8.87 -6.25 -2.72
N VAL A 95 -8.35 -7.01 -1.77
CA VAL A 95 -9.13 -7.66 -0.71
C VAL A 95 -10.30 -8.48 -1.24
N PHE A 96 -10.01 -9.72 -1.61
CA PHE A 96 -11.05 -10.67 -1.95
C PHE A 96 -11.57 -11.37 -0.68
N LYS A 97 -12.88 -11.30 -0.45
CA LYS A 97 -13.53 -12.00 0.66
C LYS A 97 -14.70 -12.82 0.14
N GLN A 98 -14.85 -14.02 0.67
CA GLN A 98 -15.99 -14.86 0.36
C GLN A 98 -17.06 -14.76 1.45
N VAL A 99 -18.31 -14.62 1.04
CA VAL A 99 -19.45 -14.66 1.95
C VAL A 99 -19.67 -16.10 2.40
N ILE A 100 -19.42 -16.38 3.67
CA ILE A 100 -19.55 -17.73 4.25
C ILE A 100 -20.88 -17.94 5.01
N VAL A 101 -21.60 -16.87 5.32
CA VAL A 101 -22.90 -16.89 5.98
C VAL A 101 -24.02 -17.01 4.96
N ASP A 102 -25.17 -17.54 5.36
CA ASP A 102 -26.29 -17.81 4.43
C ASP A 102 -26.89 -16.53 3.82
N SER A 103 -26.87 -15.42 4.55
CA SER A 103 -27.22 -14.10 4.01
C SER A 103 -26.44 -13.01 4.72
N LEU A 104 -25.88 -12.09 3.95
CA LEU A 104 -25.26 -10.88 4.43
C LEU A 104 -25.88 -9.71 3.68
N ARG A 105 -26.22 -8.64 4.38
CA ARG A 105 -26.65 -7.36 3.76
C ARG A 105 -25.65 -6.28 4.06
N THR A 106 -25.39 -5.45 3.07
CA THR A 106 -24.65 -4.21 3.25
C THR A 106 -25.52 -3.16 3.97
N GLU A 107 -24.95 -2.09 4.47
CA GLU A 107 -25.68 -1.01 5.10
C GLU A 107 -26.73 -0.37 4.18
N ASP A 108 -26.45 -0.30 2.88
CA ASP A 108 -27.34 0.15 1.80
C ASP A 108 -28.39 -0.90 1.41
N GLY A 109 -28.44 -2.03 2.10
CA GLY A 109 -29.46 -3.06 1.92
C GLY A 109 -29.22 -4.07 0.81
N ILE A 110 -28.06 -4.04 0.14
CA ILE A 110 -27.70 -5.00 -0.93
C ILE A 110 -27.51 -6.38 -0.30
N LEU A 111 -28.24 -7.38 -0.83
CA LEU A 111 -28.10 -8.76 -0.41
C LEU A 111 -26.89 -9.41 -1.05
N LEU A 112 -26.01 -9.93 -0.23
CA LEU A 112 -24.81 -10.67 -0.64
C LEU A 112 -25.08 -12.19 -0.42
N PRO A 113 -25.18 -12.98 -1.49
CA PRO A 113 -25.47 -14.39 -1.38
C PRO A 113 -24.26 -15.16 -0.81
N LYS A 114 -24.53 -16.25 -0.11
CA LYS A 114 -23.49 -17.21 0.33
C LYS A 114 -22.67 -17.71 -0.85
N GLY A 115 -21.34 -17.76 -0.68
CA GLY A 115 -20.39 -18.12 -1.73
C GLY A 115 -19.99 -16.96 -2.64
N GLY A 116 -20.70 -15.81 -2.57
CA GLY A 116 -20.34 -14.61 -3.33
C GLY A 116 -18.95 -14.11 -2.97
N LEU A 117 -18.22 -13.57 -3.96
CA LEU A 117 -16.93 -12.93 -3.76
C LEU A 117 -17.11 -11.42 -3.70
N LEU A 118 -16.59 -10.83 -2.64
CA LEU A 118 -16.49 -9.39 -2.44
C LEU A 118 -15.07 -8.93 -2.78
N SER A 119 -14.97 -7.78 -3.43
CA SER A 119 -13.68 -7.15 -3.70
C SER A 119 -13.83 -5.64 -3.57
N VAL A 120 -12.84 -4.99 -3.01
CA VAL A 120 -12.75 -3.54 -2.94
C VAL A 120 -12.03 -3.01 -4.16
N LEU A 121 -12.58 -1.98 -4.80
CA LEU A 121 -11.93 -1.28 -5.90
C LEU A 121 -10.93 -0.26 -5.32
N ALA A 122 -9.64 -0.50 -5.51
CA ALA A 122 -8.58 0.39 -5.02
C ALA A 122 -8.42 1.63 -5.92
N SER A 123 -8.55 1.47 -7.22
CA SER A 123 -8.35 2.55 -8.19
C SER A 123 -9.23 3.78 -7.94
N PRO A 124 -10.55 3.68 -7.68
CA PRO A 124 -11.38 4.85 -7.38
C PRO A 124 -10.94 5.59 -6.12
N VAL A 125 -10.41 4.88 -5.11
CA VAL A 125 -9.88 5.52 -3.89
C VAL A 125 -8.60 6.29 -4.19
N HIS A 126 -7.69 5.69 -4.97
CA HIS A 126 -6.43 6.32 -5.35
C HIS A 126 -6.60 7.49 -6.33
N SER A 127 -7.73 7.52 -7.05
CA SER A 127 -8.11 8.58 -7.99
C SER A 127 -9.22 9.48 -7.45
N ASN A 128 -9.38 9.58 -6.13
CA ASN A 128 -10.37 10.46 -5.52
C ASN A 128 -9.80 11.87 -5.34
N GLY A 129 -10.37 12.85 -6.03
CA GLY A 129 -9.97 14.25 -5.97
C GLY A 129 -10.14 14.92 -4.62
N ASP A 130 -11.03 14.39 -3.76
CA ASP A 130 -11.20 14.89 -2.38
C ASP A 130 -10.03 14.45 -1.47
N LEU A 131 -9.37 13.34 -1.83
CA LEU A 131 -8.25 12.81 -1.06
C LEU A 131 -6.89 13.29 -1.60
N PHE A 132 -6.79 13.46 -2.92
CA PHE A 132 -5.53 13.77 -3.58
C PHE A 132 -5.70 14.95 -4.54
N LYS A 133 -5.04 16.06 -4.23
CA LYS A 133 -4.97 17.20 -5.14
C LYS A 133 -4.12 16.84 -6.35
N ASP A 134 -4.51 17.30 -7.55
CA ASP A 134 -3.81 17.03 -8.82
C ASP A 134 -3.53 15.53 -9.02
N LEU A 135 -4.57 14.72 -8.87
CA LEU A 135 -4.51 13.27 -8.76
C LEU A 135 -3.88 12.55 -9.97
N GLU A 136 -3.97 13.12 -11.17
CA GLU A 136 -3.41 12.56 -12.40
C GLU A 136 -1.92 12.86 -12.56
N LYS A 137 -1.41 13.83 -11.81
CA LYS A 137 -0.01 14.22 -11.86
C LYS A 137 0.82 13.43 -10.84
N PHE A 138 1.91 12.85 -11.31
CA PHE A 138 2.92 12.27 -10.44
C PHE A 138 3.63 13.38 -9.66
N ASP A 139 3.61 13.29 -8.35
CA ASP A 139 4.27 14.24 -7.45
C ASP A 139 5.20 13.49 -6.49
N PRO A 140 6.52 13.47 -6.74
CA PRO A 140 7.48 12.71 -5.94
C PRO A 140 7.50 13.13 -4.48
N CYS A 141 7.11 14.36 -4.18
CA CYS A 141 7.14 14.91 -2.83
C CYS A 141 5.76 14.90 -2.13
N ARG A 142 4.73 14.32 -2.73
CA ARG A 142 3.36 14.34 -2.19
C ARG A 142 3.29 13.91 -0.73
N PHE A 143 3.90 12.80 -0.40
CA PHE A 143 3.86 12.24 0.95
C PHE A 143 5.00 12.71 1.84
N SER A 144 6.17 13.05 1.28
CA SER A 144 7.28 13.59 2.06
C SER A 144 6.94 14.96 2.64
N ARG A 145 6.29 15.85 1.88
CA ARG A 145 5.84 17.16 2.37
C ARG A 145 4.94 17.05 3.61
N ILE A 146 4.02 16.08 3.62
CA ILE A 146 3.14 15.86 4.78
C ILE A 146 3.93 15.33 5.97
N ARG A 147 4.88 14.41 5.73
CA ARG A 147 5.71 13.83 6.81
C ARG A 147 6.68 14.85 7.41
N GLU A 148 7.18 15.77 6.61
CA GLU A 148 8.12 16.83 7.02
C GLU A 148 7.43 18.05 7.61
N ASP A 149 6.11 18.19 7.43
CA ASP A 149 5.35 19.31 7.98
C ASP A 149 5.36 19.27 9.51
N LYS A 150 5.95 20.28 10.13
CA LYS A 150 6.10 20.40 11.59
C LYS A 150 4.80 20.80 12.29
N THR A 151 3.80 21.29 11.54
CA THR A 151 2.50 21.71 12.09
C THR A 151 1.58 20.52 12.35
N LEU A 152 1.78 19.40 11.66
CA LEU A 152 0.98 18.19 11.75
C LEU A 152 1.45 17.29 12.90
N ASN A 153 0.51 16.67 13.57
CA ASN A 153 0.78 15.74 14.66
C ASN A 153 1.12 14.32 14.13
N ALA A 154 1.59 13.44 15.05
CA ALA A 154 1.98 12.09 14.68
C ALA A 154 0.83 11.24 14.09
N LYS A 155 -0.42 11.51 14.49
CA LYS A 155 -1.60 10.79 13.98
C LYS A 155 -1.91 11.19 12.53
N GLU A 156 -1.74 12.46 12.19
CA GLU A 156 -1.93 12.97 10.82
C GLU A 156 -0.84 12.48 9.87
N LYS A 157 0.37 12.23 10.40
CA LYS A 157 1.50 11.65 9.66
C LYS A 157 1.51 10.13 9.63
N ALA A 158 0.61 9.49 10.37
CA ALA A 158 0.53 8.05 10.42
C ALA A 158 0.14 7.45 9.05
N ASN A 159 0.60 6.24 8.79
CA ASN A 159 0.26 5.47 7.58
C ASN A 159 0.62 6.14 6.24
N LEU A 160 1.65 7.00 6.22
CA LEU A 160 2.14 7.67 5.02
C LEU A 160 3.38 7.01 4.39
N THR A 161 3.83 5.88 4.92
CA THR A 161 4.95 5.12 4.31
C THR A 161 4.46 4.26 3.15
N ALA A 162 5.36 3.90 2.24
CA ALA A 162 5.04 3.08 1.06
C ALA A 162 4.43 1.71 1.42
N VAL A 163 4.75 1.18 2.59
CA VAL A 163 4.23 -0.11 3.09
C VAL A 163 3.01 0.02 4.00
N SER A 164 2.61 1.23 4.33
CA SER A 164 1.46 1.46 5.20
C SER A 164 0.15 1.33 4.42
N THR A 165 -0.84 0.72 5.05
CA THR A 165 -2.20 0.57 4.53
C THR A 165 -3.17 1.42 5.32
N GLY A 166 -4.26 1.83 4.68
CA GLY A 166 -5.31 2.60 5.32
C GLY A 166 -6.49 2.81 4.39
N PRO A 167 -7.58 3.42 4.86
CA PRO A 167 -8.78 3.65 4.04
C PRO A 167 -8.52 4.44 2.75
N GLN A 168 -7.48 5.27 2.77
CA GLN A 168 -7.08 6.11 1.63
C GLN A 168 -6.00 5.48 0.75
N PHE A 169 -5.47 4.30 1.12
CA PHE A 169 -4.41 3.62 0.40
C PHE A 169 -4.57 2.11 0.52
N LEU A 170 -5.21 1.51 -0.48
CA LEU A 170 -5.70 0.14 -0.47
C LEU A 170 -4.80 -0.85 -1.24
N LEU A 171 -3.60 -0.45 -1.62
CA LEU A 171 -2.76 -1.25 -2.50
C LEU A 171 -2.22 -2.51 -1.83
N LEU A 172 -1.85 -2.41 -0.55
CA LEU A 172 -1.38 -3.51 0.26
C LEU A 172 -2.52 -4.01 1.15
N ASP A 173 -2.57 -5.30 1.35
CA ASP A 173 -3.65 -6.03 1.99
C ASP A 173 -4.21 -5.36 3.27
N MET A 174 -5.47 -4.97 3.22
CA MET A 174 -6.28 -4.57 4.37
C MET A 174 -6.87 -5.78 5.13
N GLY A 175 -6.47 -7.01 4.78
CA GLY A 175 -7.05 -8.23 5.33
C GLY A 175 -7.04 -8.31 6.85
N LYS A 176 -6.01 -7.80 7.49
CA LYS A 176 -5.92 -7.77 8.96
C LYS A 176 -6.93 -6.80 9.59
N THR A 177 -7.14 -5.63 9.01
CA THR A 177 -8.06 -4.62 9.53
C THR A 177 -9.50 -5.11 9.44
N PHE A 178 -9.89 -5.73 8.33
CA PHE A 178 -11.23 -6.29 8.17
C PHE A 178 -11.51 -7.55 9.01
N ILE A 179 -10.47 -8.31 9.40
CA ILE A 179 -10.62 -9.45 10.29
C ILE A 179 -10.79 -9.00 11.74
N GLN A 180 -10.15 -7.91 12.14
CA GLN A 180 -10.26 -7.35 13.48
C GLN A 180 -11.63 -6.72 13.74
N ASP A 181 -12.20 -6.04 12.75
CA ASP A 181 -13.53 -5.41 12.87
C ASP A 181 -14.70 -6.41 12.76
N GLY A 182 -14.47 -7.57 12.18
CA GLY A 182 -15.45 -8.67 12.12
C GLY A 182 -15.71 -9.38 13.44
N SER A 183 -14.94 -9.08 14.51
CA SER A 183 -15.13 -9.60 15.85
C SER A 183 -15.75 -8.62 16.83
N SER A 184 -15.95 -7.37 16.46
CA SER A 184 -16.65 -6.37 17.26
C SER A 184 -17.92 -5.93 16.53
N SER A 185 -19.04 -6.42 16.99
CA SER A 185 -20.37 -5.88 16.81
C SER A 185 -20.42 -4.42 17.28
N ASN A 186 -19.89 -3.50 16.49
CA ASN A 186 -20.06 -2.07 16.71
C ASN A 186 -19.87 -1.29 15.40
N LEU A 187 -20.66 -1.64 14.39
CA LEU A 187 -21.10 -0.73 13.35
C LEU A 187 -22.44 -0.14 13.79
N SER A 188 -22.44 0.53 14.93
CA SER A 188 -23.54 1.42 15.30
C SER A 188 -22.95 2.75 15.79
N SER A 189 -23.36 3.80 15.11
CA SER A 189 -23.30 5.20 15.53
C SER A 189 -21.92 5.89 15.49
N ARG A 190 -21.58 6.55 14.45
CA ARG A 190 -21.67 8.02 14.29
C ARG A 190 -21.10 8.48 12.98
#